data_8c196a952d594fdc3922e9a23116014b
#
_entry.id   8c196a952d594fdc3922e9a23116014b
#
_cell.length_a   1.000
_cell.length_b   1.000
_cell.length_c   1.000
_cell.angle_alpha   90.00
_cell.angle_beta   90.00
_cell.angle_gamma   90.00
#
_symmetry.space_group_name_H-M   'P 1'
#
loop_
_entity.id
_entity.type
_entity.pdbx_description
1 polymer ?
#
loop_
_entity_poly.entity_id
_entity_poly.type
_entity_poly.pdbx_seq_one_letter_code
_entity_poly.pdbx_strand_id
1 'polypeptide(L)'
;MLAVQADGSSVQTIASLAELEGADELEGEGLTPLQRAFRDHHALQCGYCTPGLLVATAKFLADYKSPSRAQILDHLNGHLCRCSGYANIIAAIESVRQ
;
A
#
# COMPACT_ATOMS: atom_id res chain seq x y z
N MET A 1 -8.20 6.28 -16.22
CA MET A 1 -7.16 5.96 -17.23
C MET A 1 -7.76 5.10 -18.32
N LEU A 2 -7.45 5.41 -19.57
CA LEU A 2 -7.92 4.62 -20.71
C LEU A 2 -7.03 3.39 -20.89
N ALA A 3 -7.61 2.28 -21.37
CA ALA A 3 -6.85 1.04 -21.60
C ALA A 3 -5.67 1.25 -22.56
N VAL A 4 -5.83 2.12 -23.54
CA VAL A 4 -4.78 2.42 -24.51
C VAL A 4 -3.54 3.05 -23.85
N GLN A 5 -3.73 3.76 -22.73
CA GLN A 5 -2.63 4.37 -21.98
C GLN A 5 -1.77 3.34 -21.25
N ALA A 6 -2.31 2.15 -21.03
CA ALA A 6 -1.60 1.06 -20.37
C ALA A 6 -0.85 0.16 -21.35
N ASP A 7 -0.98 0.42 -22.65
CA ASP A 7 -0.30 -0.38 -23.67
C ASP A 7 1.21 -0.34 -23.47
N GLY A 8 1.83 -1.50 -23.47
CA GLY A 8 3.27 -1.62 -23.23
C GLY A 8 3.67 -1.55 -21.77
N SER A 9 2.73 -1.37 -20.85
CA SER A 9 2.99 -1.27 -19.42
C SER A 9 2.69 -2.58 -18.70
N SER A 10 3.33 -2.77 -17.55
CA SER A 10 3.00 -3.87 -16.64
C SER A 10 1.97 -3.37 -15.63
N VAL A 11 0.81 -4.02 -15.59
CA VAL A 11 -0.30 -3.60 -14.71
C VAL A 11 -0.37 -4.53 -13.50
N GLN A 12 -0.34 -3.95 -12.31
CA GLN A 12 -0.46 -4.67 -11.05
C GLN A 12 -1.74 -4.25 -10.34
N THR A 13 -2.42 -5.23 -9.73
CA THR A 13 -3.63 -5.00 -8.95
C THR A 13 -3.46 -5.57 -7.55
N ILE A 14 -4.46 -5.36 -6.69
CA ILE A 14 -4.44 -5.90 -5.33
C ILE A 14 -4.30 -7.44 -5.32
N ALA A 15 -4.75 -8.10 -6.36
CA ALA A 15 -4.64 -9.57 -6.46
C ALA A 15 -3.20 -10.06 -6.53
N SER A 16 -2.26 -9.22 -6.97
CA SER A 16 -0.84 -9.58 -7.06
C SER A 16 0.01 -8.93 -5.97
N LEU A 17 -0.61 -8.46 -4.90
CA LEU A 17 0.09 -7.71 -3.86
C LEU A 17 1.22 -8.51 -3.20
N ALA A 18 1.03 -9.81 -2.99
CA ALA A 18 2.05 -10.67 -2.40
C ALA A 18 3.33 -10.68 -3.24
N GLU A 19 3.19 -10.70 -4.57
CA GLU A 19 4.33 -10.65 -5.47
C GLU A 19 5.05 -9.31 -5.39
N LEU A 20 4.28 -8.21 -5.30
CA LEU A 20 4.84 -6.86 -5.19
C LEU A 20 5.63 -6.69 -3.89
N GLU A 21 5.17 -7.30 -2.81
CA GLU A 21 5.86 -7.23 -1.51
C GLU A 21 7.01 -8.21 -1.40
N GLY A 22 7.15 -9.13 -2.37
CA GLY A 22 8.16 -10.17 -2.30
C GLY A 22 7.87 -11.21 -1.24
N ALA A 23 6.60 -11.37 -0.86
CA ALA A 23 6.19 -12.34 0.15
C ALA A 23 5.92 -13.68 -0.51
N ASP A 24 6.69 -14.70 -0.12
CA ASP A 24 6.54 -16.05 -0.67
C ASP A 24 5.32 -16.77 -0.08
N GLU A 25 4.99 -16.45 1.16
CA GLU A 25 3.87 -17.06 1.85
C GLU A 25 3.02 -16.02 2.55
N LEU A 26 1.72 -16.25 2.56
CA LEU A 26 0.77 -15.44 3.30
C LEU A 26 0.54 -16.09 4.67
N GLU A 27 0.60 -15.29 5.73
CA GLU A 27 0.43 -15.79 7.08
C GLU A 27 -1.02 -15.64 7.55
N GLY A 28 -1.42 -16.57 8.42
CA GLY A 28 -2.71 -16.51 9.08
C GLY A 28 -3.88 -16.50 8.12
N GLU A 29 -4.52 -15.35 7.97
CA GLU A 29 -5.75 -15.17 7.18
C GLU A 29 -5.49 -14.97 5.68
N GLY A 30 -4.28 -15.22 5.21
CA GLY A 30 -3.93 -15.01 3.81
C GLY A 30 -3.63 -13.56 3.46
N LEU A 31 -3.32 -12.74 4.46
CA LEU A 31 -2.97 -11.34 4.26
C LEU A 31 -1.46 -11.16 4.14
N THR A 32 -1.05 -10.24 3.27
CA THR A 32 0.35 -9.85 3.18
C THR A 32 0.74 -9.05 4.44
N PRO A 33 2.07 -8.90 4.72
CA PRO A 33 2.49 -8.07 5.85
C PRO A 33 1.94 -6.65 5.81
N LEU A 34 1.86 -6.03 4.64
CA LEU A 34 1.32 -4.67 4.50
C LEU A 34 -0.18 -4.64 4.76
N GLN A 35 -0.93 -5.60 4.23
CA GLN A 35 -2.36 -5.72 4.50
C GLN A 35 -2.64 -5.92 5.98
N ARG A 36 -1.84 -6.75 6.63
CA ARG A 36 -1.96 -6.99 8.07
C ARG A 36 -1.68 -5.73 8.87
N ALA A 37 -0.65 -4.97 8.48
CA ALA A 37 -0.33 -3.71 9.15
C ALA A 37 -1.48 -2.71 9.02
N PHE A 38 -2.10 -2.61 7.85
CA PHE A 38 -3.26 -1.75 7.65
C PHE A 38 -4.43 -2.15 8.55
N ARG A 39 -4.68 -3.45 8.67
CA ARG A 39 -5.73 -3.95 9.56
C ARG A 39 -5.41 -3.64 11.03
N ASP A 40 -4.20 -3.94 11.47
CA ASP A 40 -3.82 -3.83 12.88
C ASP A 40 -3.76 -2.38 13.35
N HIS A 41 -3.45 -1.44 12.47
CA HIS A 41 -3.40 -0.02 12.79
C HIS A 41 -4.68 0.72 12.45
N HIS A 42 -5.74 0.00 12.09
CA HIS A 42 -7.02 0.58 11.69
C HIS A 42 -6.87 1.62 10.57
N ALA A 43 -6.02 1.31 9.58
CA ALA A 43 -5.67 2.23 8.50
C ALA A 43 -6.72 2.27 7.39
N LEU A 44 -7.89 1.69 7.63
CA LEU A 44 -9.00 1.72 6.68
C LEU A 44 -10.31 1.95 7.43
N GLN A 45 -11.25 2.62 6.76
CA GLN A 45 -12.61 2.80 7.27
C GLN A 45 -13.59 2.19 6.28
N CYS A 46 -13.94 2.91 5.20
CA CYS A 46 -14.81 2.35 4.17
C CYS A 46 -14.10 1.34 3.27
N GLY A 47 -12.78 1.40 3.19
CA GLY A 47 -11.98 0.49 2.38
C GLY A 47 -11.91 0.84 0.89
N TYR A 48 -12.54 1.93 0.46
CA TYR A 48 -12.59 2.28 -0.96
C TYR A 48 -11.23 2.67 -1.54
N CYS A 49 -10.44 3.44 -0.80
CA CYS A 49 -9.11 3.86 -1.22
C CYS A 49 -8.04 2.80 -0.99
N THR A 50 -8.35 1.77 -0.20
CA THR A 50 -7.37 0.82 0.33
C THR A 50 -6.64 0.02 -0.75
N PRO A 51 -7.30 -0.58 -1.76
CA PRO A 51 -6.57 -1.33 -2.77
C PRO A 51 -5.52 -0.50 -3.51
N GLY A 52 -5.86 0.72 -3.90
CA GLY A 52 -4.93 1.62 -4.57
C GLY A 52 -3.76 2.01 -3.68
N LEU A 53 -4.03 2.34 -2.42
CA LEU A 53 -3.00 2.68 -1.45
C LEU A 53 -2.06 1.49 -1.20
N LEU A 54 -2.59 0.29 -1.06
CA LEU A 54 -1.77 -0.90 -0.81
C LEU A 54 -0.83 -1.19 -1.97
N VAL A 55 -1.32 -1.15 -3.20
CA VAL A 55 -0.50 -1.40 -4.39
C VAL A 55 0.59 -0.33 -4.53
N ALA A 56 0.22 0.94 -4.41
CA ALA A 56 1.17 2.04 -4.52
C ALA A 56 2.21 2.00 -3.40
N THR A 57 1.78 1.68 -2.17
CA THR A 57 2.70 1.61 -1.02
C THR A 57 3.65 0.42 -1.12
N ALA A 58 3.19 -0.71 -1.63
CA ALA A 58 4.07 -1.87 -1.85
C ALA A 58 5.20 -1.50 -2.81
N LYS A 59 4.90 -0.79 -3.88
CA LYS A 59 5.90 -0.31 -4.83
C LYS A 59 6.84 0.71 -4.19
N PHE A 60 6.28 1.64 -3.41
CA PHE A 60 7.04 2.65 -2.70
C PHE A 60 8.05 2.00 -1.73
N LEU A 61 7.61 0.99 -0.97
CA LEU A 61 8.49 0.30 -0.03
C LEU A 61 9.52 -0.58 -0.73
N ALA A 62 9.25 -1.05 -1.94
CA ALA A 62 10.23 -1.76 -2.75
C ALA A 62 11.35 -0.82 -3.21
N ASP A 63 11.02 0.44 -3.51
CA ASP A 63 11.98 1.44 -3.97
C ASP A 63 12.71 2.10 -2.81
N TYR A 64 12.05 2.28 -1.67
CA TYR A 64 12.60 2.93 -0.46
C TYR A 64 12.44 2.01 0.73
N LYS A 65 13.48 1.27 1.09
CA LYS A 65 13.38 0.23 2.14
C LYS A 65 13.16 0.79 3.53
N SER A 66 13.71 1.95 3.82
CA SER A 66 13.54 2.61 5.12
C SER A 66 13.16 4.07 4.91
N PRO A 67 11.95 4.35 4.38
CA PRO A 67 11.57 5.73 4.12
C PRO A 67 11.42 6.50 5.43
N SER A 68 11.78 7.80 5.38
CA SER A 68 11.52 8.70 6.48
C SER A 68 10.04 9.07 6.51
N ARG A 69 9.59 9.65 7.63
CA ARG A 69 8.22 10.12 7.73
C ARG A 69 7.89 11.15 6.66
N ALA A 70 8.84 12.03 6.33
CA ALA A 70 8.65 13.02 5.27
C ALA A 70 8.44 12.37 3.91
N GLN A 71 9.18 11.32 3.60
CA GLN A 71 9.00 10.57 2.35
C GLN A 71 7.66 9.87 2.30
N ILE A 72 7.19 9.31 3.42
CA ILE A 72 5.87 8.69 3.51
C ILE A 72 4.77 9.72 3.26
N LEU A 73 4.88 10.90 3.87
CA LEU A 73 3.91 11.97 3.67
C LEU A 73 3.87 12.44 2.21
N ASP A 74 5.03 12.56 1.57
CA ASP A 74 5.10 12.93 0.16
C ASP A 74 4.43 11.88 -0.73
N HIS A 75 4.67 10.61 -0.44
CA HIS A 75 4.01 9.51 -1.15
C HIS A 75 2.48 9.60 -1.04
N LEU A 76 1.98 9.86 0.17
CA LEU A 76 0.53 9.92 0.42
C LEU A 76 -0.15 11.12 -0.22
N ASN A 77 0.60 12.18 -0.56
CA ASN A 77 0.03 13.34 -1.20
C ASN A 77 -0.61 13.03 -2.57
N GLY A 78 -0.21 11.93 -3.19
CA GLY A 78 -0.80 11.49 -4.46
C GLY A 78 -2.07 10.66 -4.31
N HIS A 79 -2.56 10.46 -3.10
CA HIS A 79 -3.68 9.57 -2.83
C HIS A 79 -4.77 10.28 -2.02
N LEU A 80 -6.01 10.03 -2.40
CA LEU A 80 -7.16 10.60 -1.70
C LEU A 80 -7.86 9.55 -0.85
N CYS A 81 -8.16 9.92 0.39
CA CYS A 81 -8.96 9.10 1.29
C CYS A 81 -10.08 9.98 1.86
N ARG A 82 -11.31 9.71 1.45
CA ARG A 82 -12.47 10.49 1.89
C ARG A 82 -12.70 10.36 3.40
N CYS A 83 -12.31 9.24 3.98
CA CYS A 83 -12.46 9.00 5.43
C CYS A 83 -11.34 9.67 6.24
N SER A 84 -10.36 10.26 5.60
CA SER A 84 -9.25 10.98 6.25
C SER A 84 -8.45 10.12 7.23
N GLY A 85 -8.21 8.85 6.87
CA GLY A 85 -7.50 7.90 7.71
C GLY A 85 -5.98 8.02 7.65
N TYR A 86 -5.44 9.18 7.28
CA TYR A 86 -4.01 9.32 6.97
C TYR A 86 -3.08 9.05 8.16
N ALA A 87 -3.46 9.44 9.37
CA ALA A 87 -2.63 9.20 10.56
C ALA A 87 -2.41 7.69 10.78
N ASN A 88 -3.46 6.91 10.66
CA ASN A 88 -3.39 5.46 10.83
C ASN A 88 -2.64 4.79 9.67
N ILE A 89 -2.80 5.31 8.46
CA ILE A 89 -2.09 4.83 7.28
C ILE A 89 -0.58 5.05 7.46
N ILE A 90 -0.19 6.23 7.93
CA ILE A 90 1.22 6.52 8.20
C ILE A 90 1.78 5.56 9.25
N ALA A 91 1.04 5.33 10.33
CA ALA A 91 1.46 4.40 11.38
C ALA A 91 1.62 2.98 10.83
N ALA A 92 0.72 2.53 9.97
CA ALA A 92 0.80 1.21 9.35
C ALA A 92 2.06 1.08 8.46
N ILE A 93 2.34 2.10 7.65
CA ILE A 93 3.51 2.09 6.77
C ILE A 93 4.80 2.10 7.61
N GLU A 94 4.84 2.92 8.66
CA GLU A 94 6.01 2.97 9.54
C GLU A 94 6.27 1.64 10.23
N SER A 95 5.23 0.87 10.52
CA SER A 95 5.38 -0.41 11.21
C SER A 95 6.01 -1.50 10.33
N VAL A 96 5.89 -1.40 9.00
CA VAL A 96 6.44 -2.40 8.08
C VAL A 96 7.70 -1.95 7.36
N ARG A 97 8.12 -0.70 7.53
CA ARG A 97 9.39 -0.24 6.95
C ARG A 97 10.57 -0.91 7.66
N GLN A 98 11.62 -1.11 6.92
CA GLN A 98 12.84 -1.73 7.44
C GLN A 98 13.83 -0.72 7.99
#